data_6609700355ec25e8371c3f520b625c5b
#
_entry.id   6609700355ec25e8371c3f520b625c5b
#
_cell.length_a   1.000
_cell.length_b   1.000
_cell.length_c   1.000
_cell.angle_alpha   90.00
_cell.angle_beta   90.00
_cell.angle_gamma   90.00
#
_symmetry.space_group_name_H-M   'P 1'
#
loop_
_entity.id
_entity.type
_entity.pdbx_description
1 polymer ?
#
loop_
_entity_poly.entity_id
_entity_poly.type
_entity_poly.pdbx_seq_one_letter_code
_entity_poly.pdbx_strand_id
1 'polypeptide(L)'
;MKIIYLHQYFNTPEMSGGVRSYDIAKHLVDKGHSVQMITTDRTPFNRGGWKVSDEDGICVHWLSLAYSNQLSYIKRLVAFFSFAISSSKKGGGLQGDVVFATSTPLTIAIPALYISWKLSIPIVFEV
;
A
#
# COMPACT_ATOMS: atom_id res chain seq x y z
N MET A 1 5.36 -16.95 5.38
CA MET A 1 4.82 -15.81 6.15
C MET A 1 3.93 -14.97 5.25
N LYS A 2 2.83 -14.48 5.76
CA LYS A 2 1.93 -13.59 5.03
C LYS A 2 2.22 -12.14 5.43
N ILE A 3 2.60 -11.31 4.47
CA ILE A 3 3.04 -9.94 4.70
C ILE A 3 2.02 -8.98 4.09
N ILE A 4 1.49 -8.06 4.90
CA ILE A 4 0.67 -6.95 4.43
C ILE A 4 1.60 -5.75 4.26
N TYR A 5 1.83 -5.33 3.03
CA TYR A 5 2.80 -4.29 2.69
C TYR A 5 2.05 -3.02 2.29
N LEU A 6 2.22 -1.95 3.05
CA LEU A 6 1.57 -0.66 2.82
C LEU A 6 2.55 0.32 2.21
N HIS A 7 2.29 0.77 1.00
CA HIS A 7 3.09 1.80 0.33
C HIS A 7 2.21 2.57 -0.65
N GLN A 8 1.93 3.83 -0.35
CA GLN A 8 0.99 4.64 -1.15
C GLN A 8 1.49 4.85 -2.59
N TYR A 9 2.80 4.93 -2.81
CA TYR A 9 3.40 5.24 -4.10
C TYR A 9 4.14 4.06 -4.72
N PHE A 10 3.62 2.85 -4.52
CA PHE A 10 4.18 1.67 -5.14
C PHE A 10 4.15 1.78 -6.68
N ASN A 11 5.24 1.41 -7.32
CA ASN A 11 5.33 1.34 -8.78
C ASN A 11 5.85 -0.02 -9.21
N THR A 12 5.30 -0.54 -10.32
CA THR A 12 5.89 -1.68 -11.02
C THR A 12 7.00 -1.18 -11.95
N PRO A 13 7.88 -2.06 -12.47
CA PRO A 13 8.96 -1.65 -13.38
C PRO A 13 8.48 -0.93 -14.65
N GLU A 14 7.24 -1.19 -15.09
CA GLU A 14 6.65 -0.55 -16.27
C GLU A 14 6.11 0.85 -15.98
N MET A 15 6.00 1.22 -14.71
CA MET A 15 5.49 2.52 -14.31
C MET A 15 6.63 3.51 -14.12
N SER A 16 6.29 4.80 -14.21
CA SER A 16 7.22 5.88 -13.93
C SER A 16 7.42 6.03 -12.42
N GLY A 17 8.65 6.21 -11.98
CA GLY A 17 9.00 6.41 -10.58
C GLY A 17 9.88 5.31 -10.00
N GLY A 18 10.18 5.41 -8.71
CA GLY A 18 11.03 4.45 -8.02
C GLY A 18 10.35 3.10 -7.80
N VAL A 19 11.12 2.02 -7.91
CA VAL A 19 10.62 0.65 -7.79
C VAL A 19 11.20 -0.08 -6.57
N ARG A 20 11.65 0.65 -5.56
CA ARG A 20 12.30 0.07 -4.39
C ARG A 20 11.39 -0.91 -3.65
N SER A 21 10.13 -0.53 -3.43
CA SER A 21 9.19 -1.42 -2.74
C SER A 21 8.81 -2.63 -3.60
N TYR A 22 8.79 -2.49 -4.93
CA TYR A 22 8.63 -3.63 -5.83
C TYR A 22 9.78 -4.61 -5.66
N ASP A 23 11.01 -4.12 -5.66
CA ASP A 23 12.19 -4.97 -5.50
C ASP A 23 12.19 -5.71 -4.17
N ILE A 24 11.84 -5.01 -3.08
CA ILE A 24 11.73 -5.62 -1.75
C ILE A 24 10.65 -6.70 -1.75
N ALA A 25 9.46 -6.39 -2.26
CA ALA A 25 8.34 -7.33 -2.28
C ALA A 25 8.65 -8.54 -3.15
N LYS A 26 9.26 -8.33 -4.30
CA LYS A 26 9.67 -9.42 -5.20
C LYS A 26 10.67 -10.35 -4.52
N HIS A 27 11.63 -9.78 -3.81
CA HIS A 27 12.60 -10.57 -3.05
C HIS A 27 11.91 -11.42 -1.99
N LEU A 28 10.93 -10.86 -1.28
CA LEU A 28 10.16 -11.60 -0.28
C LEU A 28 9.36 -12.74 -0.91
N VAL A 29 8.73 -12.50 -2.07
CA VAL A 29 8.02 -13.54 -2.82
C VAL A 29 8.97 -14.67 -3.22
N ASP A 30 10.16 -14.31 -3.72
CA ASP A 30 11.17 -15.30 -4.14
C ASP A 30 11.68 -16.15 -2.97
N LYS A 31 11.58 -15.61 -1.74
CA LYS A 31 11.91 -16.34 -0.50
C LYS A 31 10.77 -17.21 0.02
N GLY A 32 9.64 -17.26 -0.69
CA GLY A 32 8.51 -18.11 -0.32
C GLY A 32 7.44 -17.42 0.53
N HIS A 33 7.51 -16.10 0.71
CA HIS A 33 6.49 -15.35 1.45
C HIS A 33 5.36 -14.93 0.54
N SER A 34 4.16 -14.78 1.12
CA SER A 34 3.01 -14.20 0.43
C SER A 34 2.97 -12.71 0.74
N VAL A 35 2.94 -11.87 -0.29
CA VAL A 35 2.92 -10.41 -0.14
C VAL A 35 1.63 -9.85 -0.69
N GLN A 36 0.88 -9.14 0.17
CA GLN A 36 -0.30 -8.37 -0.19
C GLN A 36 0.08 -6.89 -0.14
N MET A 37 0.30 -6.30 -1.31
CA MET A 37 0.64 -4.88 -1.43
C MET A 37 -0.63 -4.06 -1.49
N ILE A 38 -0.74 -3.01 -0.67
CA ILE A 38 -1.85 -2.05 -0.70
C ILE A 38 -1.29 -0.71 -1.12
N THR A 39 -1.80 -0.17 -2.23
CA THR A 39 -1.27 1.05 -2.84
C THR A 39 -2.37 1.82 -3.56
N THR A 40 -2.00 2.91 -4.21
CA THR A 40 -2.90 3.70 -5.04
C THR A 40 -2.60 3.53 -6.52
N ASP A 41 -3.63 3.57 -7.35
CA ASP A 41 -3.49 3.77 -8.78
C ASP A 41 -3.75 5.25 -9.06
N ARG A 42 -2.71 5.94 -9.50
CA ARG A 42 -2.76 7.38 -9.78
C ARG A 42 -3.33 7.69 -11.16
N THR A 43 -3.58 6.64 -11.95
CA THR A 43 -4.33 6.74 -13.21
C THR A 43 -5.77 6.36 -12.90
N PRO A 44 -6.70 7.32 -12.75
CA PRO A 44 -8.04 7.02 -12.25
C PRO A 44 -8.80 6.09 -13.21
N PHE A 45 -9.35 5.01 -12.69
CA PHE A 45 -10.21 4.09 -13.45
C PHE A 45 -11.64 4.11 -12.91
N ASN A 46 -11.81 4.11 -11.59
CA ASN A 46 -13.11 4.16 -10.93
C ASN A 46 -12.90 4.78 -9.55
N ARG A 47 -13.26 6.03 -9.39
CA ARG A 47 -12.98 6.80 -8.18
C ARG A 47 -13.44 6.07 -6.92
N GLY A 48 -12.51 5.85 -6.00
CA GLY A 48 -12.76 5.13 -4.75
C GLY A 48 -12.87 3.61 -4.91
N GLY A 49 -12.72 3.09 -6.13
CA GLY A 49 -12.77 1.65 -6.37
C GLY A 49 -11.44 0.95 -6.18
N TRP A 50 -11.50 -0.36 -5.99
CA TRP A 50 -10.33 -1.21 -5.84
C TRP A 50 -10.15 -2.09 -7.07
N LYS A 51 -8.90 -2.34 -7.42
CA LYS A 51 -8.50 -3.27 -8.47
C LYS A 51 -7.41 -4.17 -7.90
N VAL A 52 -7.43 -5.45 -8.23
CA VAL A 52 -6.42 -6.41 -7.77
C VAL A 52 -5.69 -6.95 -8.98
N SER A 53 -4.37 -7.00 -8.90
CA SER A 53 -3.54 -7.59 -9.94
C SER A 53 -2.43 -8.43 -9.33
N ASP A 54 -1.86 -9.34 -10.14
CA ASP A 54 -0.67 -10.08 -9.78
C ASP A 54 0.52 -9.48 -10.52
N GLU A 55 1.50 -8.97 -9.77
CA GLU A 55 2.71 -8.38 -10.31
C GLU A 55 3.89 -9.24 -9.90
N ASP A 56 4.22 -10.22 -10.72
CA ASP A 56 5.34 -11.14 -10.50
C ASP A 56 5.25 -11.89 -9.16
N GLY A 57 4.03 -12.31 -8.80
CA GLY A 57 3.76 -13.00 -7.55
C GLY A 57 3.36 -12.10 -6.39
N ILE A 58 3.43 -10.78 -6.56
CA ILE A 58 2.94 -9.81 -5.59
C ILE A 58 1.46 -9.57 -5.86
N CYS A 59 0.60 -9.84 -4.88
CA CYS A 59 -0.82 -9.52 -4.99
C CYS A 59 -1.01 -8.05 -4.65
N VAL A 60 -1.32 -7.22 -5.64
CA VAL A 60 -1.42 -5.77 -5.47
C VAL A 60 -2.88 -5.34 -5.45
N HIS A 61 -3.26 -4.62 -4.39
CA HIS A 61 -4.57 -4.00 -4.24
C HIS A 61 -4.42 -2.51 -4.54
N TRP A 62 -5.01 -2.08 -5.65
CA TRP A 62 -4.92 -0.70 -6.14
C TRP A 62 -6.19 0.07 -5.80
N LEU A 63 -6.05 1.13 -5.03
CA LEU A 63 -7.15 2.09 -4.81
C LEU A 63 -7.08 3.17 -5.87
N SER A 64 -8.16 3.40 -6.61
CA SER A 64 -8.23 4.48 -7.58
C SER A 64 -8.29 5.82 -6.85
N LEU A 65 -7.21 6.58 -6.91
CA LEU A 65 -7.10 7.85 -6.19
C LEU A 65 -6.17 8.78 -6.96
N ALA A 66 -6.76 9.82 -7.56
CA ALA A 66 -5.99 10.80 -8.30
C ALA A 66 -5.04 11.56 -7.37
N TYR A 67 -3.75 11.60 -7.74
CA TYR A 67 -2.75 12.37 -7.02
C TYR A 67 -1.74 12.95 -8.00
N SER A 68 -1.40 14.23 -7.80
CA SER A 68 -0.28 14.85 -8.50
C SER A 68 0.32 15.95 -7.61
N ASN A 69 1.57 16.33 -7.88
CA ASN A 69 2.22 17.42 -7.17
C ASN A 69 1.59 18.78 -7.49
N GLN A 70 0.73 18.84 -8.51
CA GLN A 70 0.01 20.06 -8.89
C GLN A 70 -1.26 20.27 -8.09
N LEU A 71 -1.69 19.28 -7.28
CA LEU A 71 -2.85 19.43 -6.40
C LEU A 71 -2.53 20.44 -5.30
N SER A 72 -3.56 21.17 -4.83
CA SER A 72 -3.43 22.05 -3.70
C SER A 72 -3.03 21.25 -2.46
N TYR A 73 -2.47 21.95 -1.47
CA TYR A 73 -2.05 21.30 -0.21
C TYR A 73 -3.21 20.54 0.45
N ILE A 74 -4.41 21.18 0.49
CA ILE A 74 -5.59 20.55 1.09
C ILE A 74 -6.00 19.30 0.33
N LYS A 75 -5.99 19.34 -1.01
CA LYS A 75 -6.34 18.15 -1.82
C LYS A 75 -5.34 17.03 -1.62
N ARG A 76 -4.06 17.34 -1.45
CA ARG A 76 -3.05 16.31 -1.15
C ARG A 76 -3.29 15.68 0.21
N LEU A 77 -3.64 16.48 1.23
CA LEU A 77 -3.99 15.96 2.55
C LEU A 77 -5.22 15.05 2.49
N VAL A 78 -6.26 15.45 1.74
CA VAL A 78 -7.45 14.62 1.54
C VAL A 78 -7.07 13.29 0.90
N ALA A 79 -6.19 13.30 -0.11
CA ALA A 79 -5.73 12.08 -0.75
C ALA A 79 -5.00 11.16 0.25
N PHE A 80 -4.11 11.71 1.08
CA PHE A 80 -3.38 10.93 2.08
C PHE A 80 -4.32 10.28 3.10
N PHE A 81 -5.29 11.05 3.64
CA PHE A 81 -6.23 10.53 4.63
C PHE A 81 -7.23 9.57 4.01
N SER A 82 -7.66 9.80 2.76
CA SER A 82 -8.54 8.87 2.05
C SER A 82 -7.86 7.51 1.88
N PHE A 83 -6.59 7.52 1.48
CA PHE A 83 -5.83 6.28 1.39
C PHE A 83 -5.67 5.63 2.76
N ALA A 84 -5.35 6.41 3.80
CA ALA A 84 -5.17 5.88 5.15
C ALA A 84 -6.42 5.16 5.65
N ILE A 85 -7.59 5.76 5.48
CA ILE A 85 -8.86 5.17 5.92
C ILE A 85 -9.19 3.93 5.08
N SER A 86 -9.10 4.05 3.76
CA SER A 86 -9.44 2.95 2.85
C SER A 86 -8.51 1.76 3.01
N SER A 87 -7.21 2.02 3.16
CA SER A 87 -6.22 0.94 3.36
C SER A 87 -6.35 0.29 4.73
N SER A 88 -6.77 1.03 5.77
CA SER A 88 -7.08 0.46 7.08
C SER A 88 -8.18 -0.57 6.98
N LYS A 89 -9.27 -0.24 6.29
CA LYS A 89 -10.39 -1.17 6.07
C LYS A 89 -9.96 -2.36 5.23
N LYS A 90 -9.23 -2.12 4.15
CA LYS A 90 -8.79 -3.18 3.25
C LYS A 90 -7.86 -4.15 3.96
N GLY A 91 -6.82 -3.64 4.60
CA GLY A 91 -5.84 -4.47 5.31
C GLY A 91 -6.43 -5.19 6.51
N GLY A 92 -7.36 -4.56 7.21
CA GLY A 92 -8.04 -5.20 8.35
C GLY A 92 -8.90 -6.39 7.94
N GLY A 93 -9.28 -6.50 6.66
CA GLY A 93 -10.01 -7.65 6.13
C GLY A 93 -9.12 -8.72 5.51
N LEU A 94 -7.80 -8.51 5.46
CA LEU A 94 -6.84 -9.48 4.96
C LEU A 94 -6.30 -10.34 6.10
N GLN A 95 -5.64 -11.43 5.72
CA GLN A 95 -4.87 -12.24 6.66
C GLN A 95 -3.41 -11.88 6.55
N GLY A 96 -2.70 -11.78 7.67
CA GLY A 96 -1.29 -11.46 7.65
C GLY A 96 -0.60 -11.83 8.95
N ASP A 97 0.70 -12.03 8.85
CA ASP A 97 1.57 -12.35 10.00
C ASP A 97 2.36 -11.13 10.45
N VAL A 98 2.53 -10.15 9.56
CA VAL A 98 3.25 -8.91 9.82
C VAL A 98 2.74 -7.81 8.90
N VAL A 99 2.74 -6.58 9.38
CA VAL A 99 2.50 -5.38 8.58
C VAL A 99 3.85 -4.71 8.32
N PHE A 100 4.16 -4.48 7.05
CA PHE A 100 5.33 -3.71 6.64
C PHE A 100 4.84 -2.43 6.00
N ALA A 101 5.25 -1.29 6.53
CA ALA A 101 4.80 0.01 6.02
C ALA A 101 5.99 0.89 5.66
N THR A 102 5.97 1.45 4.47
CA THR A 102 6.97 2.40 3.99
C THR A 102 6.45 3.81 4.14
N SER A 103 7.16 4.64 4.87
CA SER A 103 6.79 6.02 5.14
C SER A 103 7.00 6.91 3.92
N THR A 104 6.15 7.63 3.54
CA THR A 104 5.94 8.69 2.59
C THR A 104 4.61 8.42 1.92
N PRO A 105 3.57 9.09 2.35
CA PRO A 105 3.52 10.05 3.46
C PRO A 105 3.53 9.36 4.84
N LEU A 106 3.80 10.11 5.89
CA LEU A 106 3.77 9.60 7.28
C LEU A 106 2.38 9.09 7.70
N THR A 107 1.34 9.54 7.02
CA THR A 107 -0.04 9.07 7.26
C THR A 107 -0.19 7.57 7.05
N ILE A 108 0.77 6.90 6.42
CA ILE A 108 0.80 5.44 6.30
C ILE A 108 0.84 4.75 7.67
N ALA A 109 1.28 5.44 8.71
CA ALA A 109 1.28 4.91 10.08
C ALA A 109 -0.15 4.63 10.59
N ILE A 110 -1.15 5.37 10.13
CA ILE A 110 -2.54 5.19 10.54
C ILE A 110 -3.05 3.80 10.16
N PRO A 111 -3.04 3.37 8.88
CA PRO A 111 -3.46 2.03 8.53
C PRO A 111 -2.53 0.95 9.11
N ALA A 112 -1.22 1.23 9.20
CA ALA A 112 -0.29 0.26 9.76
C ALA A 112 -0.62 -0.06 11.21
N LEU A 113 -0.86 0.96 12.04
CA LEU A 113 -1.23 0.77 13.43
C LEU A 113 -2.60 0.11 13.58
N TYR A 114 -3.57 0.50 12.77
CA TYR A 114 -4.91 -0.07 12.80
C TYR A 114 -4.88 -1.56 12.46
N ILE A 115 -4.19 -1.95 11.39
CA ILE A 115 -4.11 -3.35 10.95
C ILE A 115 -3.36 -4.19 11.98
N SER A 116 -2.26 -3.67 12.51
CA SER A 116 -1.49 -4.33 13.55
C SER A 116 -2.36 -4.61 14.78
N TRP A 117 -3.14 -3.62 15.20
CA TRP A 117 -4.05 -3.77 16.33
C TRP A 117 -5.16 -4.77 16.04
N LYS A 118 -5.83 -4.63 14.89
CA LYS A 118 -6.99 -5.45 14.54
C LYS A 118 -6.62 -6.92 14.37
N LEU A 119 -5.48 -7.20 13.74
CA LEU A 119 -5.04 -8.56 13.46
C LEU A 119 -4.09 -9.11 14.54
N SER A 120 -3.73 -8.30 15.54
CA SER A 120 -2.79 -8.66 16.60
C SER A 120 -1.47 -9.17 16.04
N ILE A 121 -0.90 -8.44 15.09
CA ILE A 121 0.35 -8.81 14.40
C ILE A 121 1.39 -7.69 14.55
N PRO A 122 2.69 -8.01 14.50
CA PRO A 122 3.73 -7.00 14.60
C PRO A 122 3.77 -6.08 13.38
N ILE A 123 4.40 -4.94 13.57
CA ILE A 123 4.56 -3.91 12.57
C ILE A 123 6.05 -3.66 12.34
N VAL A 124 6.44 -3.52 11.06
CA VAL A 124 7.76 -3.01 10.66
C VAL A 124 7.51 -1.71 9.91
N PHE A 125 8.08 -0.63 10.43
CA PHE A 125 7.88 0.69 9.85
C PHE A 125 9.21 1.19 9.30
N GLU A 126 9.23 1.43 8.00
CA GLU A 126 10.42 1.93 7.30
C GLU A 126 10.28 3.43 7.05
N VAL A 127 11.25 4.17 7.46
CA VAL A 127 11.29 5.62 7.27
C VAL A 127 12.13 5.98 6.07
#